data_93007c6e15d5f964b9a15d7029c0f855
#
_entry.id   93007c6e15d5f964b9a15d7029c0f855
#
_cell.length_a   1.000
_cell.length_b   1.000
_cell.length_c   1.000
_cell.angle_alpha   90.00
_cell.angle_beta   90.00
_cell.angle_gamma   90.00
#
_symmetry.space_group_name_H-M   'P 1'
#
loop_
_entity.id
_entity.type
_entity.pdbx_description
1 polymer ?
#
loop_
_entity_poly.entity_id
_entity_poly.type
_entity_poly.pdbx_seq_one_letter_code
_entity_poly.pdbx_strand_id
1 'polypeptide(L)' 'MLKDYLGPKKDWKKEQWLEYAWVQRHNPWISDEDREYWKDKIKEIQG' A
#
# COMPACT_ATOMS: atom_id res chain seq x y z
N MET A 1 -12.91 3.01 -12.57
CA MET A 1 -12.52 2.08 -13.00
C MET A 1 -11.39 1.40 -12.34
N LEU A 2 -10.39 1.21 -12.95
CA LEU A 2 -9.34 0.46 -12.34
C LEU A 2 -8.82 1.07 -11.09
N LYS A 3 -8.73 2.36 -11.04
CA LYS A 3 -8.20 2.99 -9.86
C LYS A 3 -9.09 2.79 -8.67
N ASP A 4 -10.37 2.73 -8.88
CA ASP A 4 -11.26 2.45 -7.77
C ASP A 4 -11.04 1.06 -7.26
N TYR A 5 -10.86 0.19 -8.20
CA TYR A 5 -10.68 -1.17 -7.88
C TYR A 5 -9.34 -1.43 -7.23
N LEU A 6 -8.33 -0.69 -7.65
CA LEU A 6 -7.00 -0.85 -7.08
C LEU A 6 -6.80 -0.04 -5.82
N GLY A 7 -7.61 0.97 -5.64
CA GLY A 7 -7.46 1.83 -4.48
C GLY A 7 -7.90 1.14 -3.22
N PRO A 8 -7.23 1.41 -2.13
CA PRO A 8 -7.64 0.86 -0.85
C PRO A 8 -8.98 1.42 -0.42
N LYS A 9 -9.72 0.63 0.29
CA LYS A 9 -11.03 1.04 0.76
C LYS A 9 -10.91 1.86 2.03
N LYS A 10 -11.84 2.77 2.19
CA LYS A 10 -11.83 3.61 3.37
C LYS A 10 -12.10 2.82 4.64
N ASP A 11 -12.87 1.78 4.52
CA ASP A 11 -13.25 0.99 5.68
C ASP A 11 -12.30 -0.16 5.93
N TRP A 12 -11.18 -0.16 5.27
CA TRP A 12 -10.17 -1.17 5.50
C TRP A 12 -9.61 -1.01 6.90
N LYS A 13 -9.35 -2.12 7.52
CA LYS A 13 -8.72 -2.10 8.82
C LYS A 13 -7.22 -2.02 8.68
N LYS A 14 -6.57 -1.72 9.80
CA LYS A 14 -5.14 -1.56 9.81
C LYS A 14 -4.42 -2.76 9.18
N GLU A 15 -4.88 -3.94 9.50
CA GLU A 15 -4.25 -5.14 8.99
C GLU A 15 -4.35 -5.25 7.48
N GLN A 16 -5.50 -4.89 6.96
CA GLN A 16 -5.70 -4.94 5.51
C GLN A 16 -4.84 -3.92 4.80
N TRP A 17 -4.76 -2.73 5.37
CA TRP A 17 -3.90 -1.70 4.82
C TRP A 17 -2.44 -2.14 4.83
N LEU A 18 -2.03 -2.73 5.92
CA LEU A 18 -0.66 -3.17 6.07
C LEU A 18 -0.32 -4.25 5.06
N GLU A 19 -1.20 -5.19 4.89
CA GLU A 19 -0.98 -6.26 3.93
C GLU A 19 -0.88 -5.71 2.52
N TYR A 20 -1.78 -4.81 2.18
CA TYR A 20 -1.76 -4.21 0.86
C TYR A 20 -0.46 -3.45 0.63
N ALA A 21 -0.04 -2.70 1.64
CA ALA A 21 1.19 -1.93 1.53
C ALA A 21 2.40 -2.83 1.35
N TRP A 22 2.44 -3.94 2.06
CA TRP A 22 3.55 -4.87 1.90
C TRP A 22 3.58 -5.48 0.52
N VAL A 23 2.41 -5.81 -0.01
CA VAL A 23 2.34 -6.36 -1.35
C VAL A 23 2.87 -5.35 -2.37
N GLN A 24 2.45 -4.10 -2.23
CA GLN A 24 2.89 -3.06 -3.14
C GLN A 24 4.38 -2.80 -3.02
N ARG A 25 4.86 -2.80 -1.79
CA ARG A 25 6.28 -2.53 -1.57
C ARG A 25 7.16 -3.57 -2.24
N HIS A 26 6.70 -4.82 -2.27
CA HIS A 26 7.46 -5.90 -2.87
C HIS A 26 7.13 -6.13 -4.33
N ASN A 27 6.27 -5.31 -4.89
CA ASN A 27 5.88 -5.45 -6.28
C ASN A 27 7.05 -5.02 -7.18
N PRO A 28 7.55 -5.91 -8.02
CA PRO A 28 8.70 -5.57 -8.87
C PRO A 28 8.35 -4.64 -10.01
N TRP A 29 7.05 -4.41 -10.21
CA TRP A 29 6.62 -3.58 -11.32
C TRP A 29 6.41 -2.12 -10.96
N ILE A 30 6.52 -1.77 -9.70
CA ILE A 30 6.34 -0.37 -9.32
C ILE A 30 7.67 0.34 -9.35
N SER A 31 7.61 1.65 -9.47
CA SER A 31 8.80 2.47 -9.52
C SER A 31 9.42 2.59 -8.12
N ASP A 32 10.63 3.11 -8.09
CA ASP A 32 11.32 3.32 -6.82
C ASP A 32 10.55 4.32 -5.97
N GLU A 33 9.98 5.34 -6.60
CA GLU A 33 9.21 6.33 -5.88
C GLU A 33 8.02 5.69 -5.19
N ASP A 34 7.31 4.84 -5.92
CA ASP A 34 6.17 4.17 -5.36
C ASP A 34 6.58 3.25 -4.23
N ARG A 35 7.70 2.60 -4.40
CA ARG A 35 8.20 1.71 -3.37
C ARG A 35 8.51 2.47 -2.09
N GLU A 36 9.10 3.64 -2.22
CA GLU A 36 9.38 4.48 -1.07
C GLU A 36 8.09 4.94 -0.42
N TYR A 37 7.12 5.28 -1.23
CA TYR A 37 5.83 5.69 -0.71
C TYR A 37 5.22 4.61 0.19
N TRP A 38 5.22 3.39 -0.30
CA TRP A 38 4.64 2.29 0.47
C TRP A 38 5.46 1.94 1.69
N LYS A 39 6.74 2.12 1.60
CA LYS A 39 7.61 1.91 2.73
C LYS A 39 7.24 2.87 3.86
N ASP A 40 7.02 4.12 3.51
CA ASP A 40 6.60 5.11 4.50
C ASP A 40 5.22 4.78 5.03
N LYS A 41 4.34 4.33 4.17
CA LYS A 41 3.00 3.96 4.58
C LYS A 41 3.03 2.85 5.61
N ILE A 42 3.86 1.89 5.40
CA ILE A 42 3.98 0.78 6.33
C ILE A 42 4.40 1.29 7.70
N LYS A 43 5.34 2.21 7.71
CA LYS A 43 5.79 2.81 8.95
C LYS A 43 4.66 3.53 9.66
N GLU A 44 3.90 4.29 8.90
CA GLU A 44 2.78 5.02 9.48
C GLU A 44 1.76 4.09 10.08
N ILE A 45 1.46 3.03 9.37
CA ILE A 45 0.45 2.09 9.82
C ILE A 45 0.90 1.36 11.07
N GLN A 46 2.15 0.95 11.08
CA GLN A 46 2.67 0.22 12.22
C GLN A 46 2.96 1.13 13.39
N GLY A 47 3.32 2.32 13.07
CA GLY A 47 3.82 3.22 14.03
C GLY A 47 2.90 3.90 14.88
#